data_b915f2677e54d9fe284da1f9069cad53
#
_entry.id   b915f2677e54d9fe284da1f9069cad53
#
_cell.length_a   1.000
_cell.length_b   1.000
_cell.length_c   1.000
_cell.angle_alpha   90.00
_cell.angle_beta   90.00
_cell.angle_gamma   90.00
#
_symmetry.space_group_name_H-M   'P 1'
#
loop_
_entity.id
_entity.type
_entity.pdbx_description
1 polymer ?
#
loop_
_entity_poly.entity_id
_entity_poly.type
_entity_poly.pdbx_seq_one_letter_code
_entity_poly.pdbx_strand_id
1 'polypeptide(L)'
;MQPPHPPLGPYYASERERSAWVRGIFDRTAADYDRIERILGLGTGSWYRRQALEHAGLRPGMIVIDVGTGTGLLARAAAAIVGDPARVTGVDPSAGMIEHAKVPAGVRLLAGSAEALPVPDGSADFLTLGYALRHISDLGAAFAEFYRVLRPGGLVCLLEITLPEGKLSRALLKAWLKGCVPKIATLVARERDTPLLMNYYWDTIAACVPPAAILAALAAAGFVEAERSTDLAIFSVYRARKPAEPGSRPPSPASVS
;
A
#
# COMPACT_ATOMS: atom_id res chain seq x y z
N MET A 1 -19.03 -1.32 8.05
CA MET A 1 -17.86 -0.43 7.87
C MET A 1 -16.82 -0.81 8.91
N GLN A 2 -15.61 -1.15 8.46
CA GLN A 2 -14.48 -1.55 9.32
C GLN A 2 -13.29 -0.61 9.04
N PRO A 3 -13.25 0.59 9.65
CA PRO A 3 -12.16 1.52 9.43
C PRO A 3 -10.86 0.98 10.05
N PRO A 4 -9.69 1.27 9.46
CA PRO A 4 -8.38 0.83 9.98
C PRO A 4 -7.96 1.56 11.25
N HIS A 5 -8.61 2.67 11.60
CA HIS A 5 -8.46 3.40 12.87
C HIS A 5 -9.66 4.33 13.09
N PRO A 6 -9.96 4.77 14.32
CA PRO A 6 -11.02 5.75 14.59
C PRO A 6 -10.70 7.12 13.95
N PRO A 7 -11.70 8.02 13.82
CA PRO A 7 -11.45 9.39 13.37
C PRO A 7 -10.37 10.08 14.21
N LEU A 8 -9.49 10.80 13.53
CA LEU A 8 -8.40 11.53 14.17
C LEU A 8 -8.76 13.02 14.25
N GLY A 9 -9.31 13.44 15.38
CA GLY A 9 -9.84 14.78 15.61
C GLY A 9 -8.96 15.97 15.16
N PRO A 10 -7.62 15.90 15.24
CA PRO A 10 -6.76 16.97 14.71
C PRO A 10 -6.83 17.16 13.19
N TYR A 11 -7.36 16.20 12.43
CA TYR A 11 -7.37 16.18 10.96
C TYR A 11 -8.77 16.19 10.39
N TYR A 12 -9.69 15.37 10.94
CA TYR A 12 -11.09 15.25 10.52
C TYR A 12 -11.96 14.76 11.67
N ALA A 13 -13.19 15.27 11.75
CA ALA A 13 -14.09 14.97 12.85
C ALA A 13 -14.93 13.70 12.63
N SER A 14 -15.07 13.24 11.38
CA SER A 14 -15.91 12.09 11.02
C SER A 14 -15.30 11.25 9.90
N GLU A 15 -15.74 9.99 9.78
CA GLU A 15 -15.36 9.11 8.68
C GLU A 15 -15.76 9.66 7.29
N ARG A 16 -16.84 10.47 7.22
CA ARG A 16 -17.26 11.12 5.97
C ARG A 16 -16.25 12.14 5.48
N GLU A 17 -15.63 12.87 6.41
CA GLU A 17 -14.62 13.89 6.09
C GLU A 17 -13.26 13.26 5.76
N ARG A 18 -12.99 12.06 6.28
CA ARG A 18 -11.71 11.36 6.16
C ARG A 18 -11.24 11.25 4.71
N SER A 19 -12.05 10.65 3.83
CA SER A 19 -11.65 10.39 2.42
C SER A 19 -11.32 11.68 1.68
N ALA A 20 -12.10 12.75 1.90
CA ALA A 20 -11.86 14.05 1.29
C ALA A 20 -10.58 14.70 1.84
N TRP A 21 -10.39 14.64 3.16
CA TRP A 21 -9.20 15.21 3.81
C TRP A 21 -7.93 14.47 3.38
N VAL A 22 -7.95 13.13 3.41
CA VAL A 22 -6.82 12.27 3.01
C VAL A 22 -6.44 12.56 1.56
N ARG A 23 -7.40 12.54 0.64
CA ARG A 23 -7.14 12.87 -0.77
C ARG A 23 -6.53 14.26 -0.89
N GLY A 24 -7.09 15.27 -0.23
CA GLY A 24 -6.63 16.65 -0.31
C GLY A 24 -5.20 16.84 0.23
N ILE A 25 -4.81 16.18 1.32
CA ILE A 25 -3.44 16.30 1.85
C ILE A 25 -2.43 15.62 0.91
N PHE A 26 -2.76 14.47 0.32
CA PHE A 26 -1.91 13.79 -0.66
C PHE A 26 -1.80 14.58 -1.96
N ASP A 27 -2.89 15.18 -2.47
CA ASP A 27 -2.87 16.06 -3.65
C ASP A 27 -1.87 17.23 -3.44
N ARG A 28 -1.95 17.92 -2.30
CA ARG A 28 -1.10 19.10 -2.01
C ARG A 28 0.36 18.76 -1.71
N THR A 29 0.68 17.52 -1.35
CA THR A 29 2.04 17.13 -0.97
C THR A 29 2.71 16.19 -1.97
N ALA A 30 2.04 15.86 -3.07
CA ALA A 30 2.50 14.91 -4.08
C ALA A 30 3.88 15.25 -4.65
N ALA A 31 4.17 16.54 -4.90
CA ALA A 31 5.45 16.99 -5.43
C ALA A 31 6.66 16.67 -4.53
N ASP A 32 6.44 16.59 -3.22
CA ASP A 32 7.49 16.28 -2.23
C ASP A 32 7.55 14.80 -1.86
N TYR A 33 6.55 14.01 -2.22
CA TYR A 33 6.33 12.66 -1.71
C TYR A 33 7.58 11.76 -1.87
N ASP A 34 8.11 11.64 -3.07
CA ASP A 34 9.28 10.78 -3.36
C ASP A 34 10.54 11.21 -2.58
N ARG A 35 10.69 12.53 -2.35
CA ARG A 35 11.81 13.09 -1.58
C ARG A 35 11.70 12.69 -0.11
N ILE A 36 10.52 12.88 0.46
CA ILE A 36 10.27 12.57 1.87
C ILE A 36 10.34 11.06 2.10
N GLU A 37 9.76 10.26 1.20
CA GLU A 37 9.86 8.80 1.28
C GLU A 37 11.31 8.31 1.28
N ARG A 38 12.16 8.90 0.44
CA ARG A 38 13.61 8.57 0.41
C ARG A 38 14.29 8.90 1.73
N ILE A 39 13.94 10.01 2.38
CA ILE A 39 14.44 10.39 3.69
C ILE A 39 13.95 9.43 4.77
N LEU A 40 12.64 9.11 4.78
CA LEU A 40 12.04 8.16 5.72
C LEU A 40 12.69 6.78 5.66
N GLY A 41 12.91 6.27 4.45
CA GLY A 41 13.49 4.95 4.18
C GLY A 41 15.01 4.95 4.09
N LEU A 42 15.71 6.08 4.36
CA LEU A 42 17.17 6.22 4.22
C LEU A 42 17.68 5.70 2.86
N GLY A 43 16.89 5.85 1.81
CA GLY A 43 17.21 5.41 0.45
C GLY A 43 17.02 3.91 0.16
N THR A 44 16.66 3.09 1.16
CA THR A 44 16.52 1.63 0.99
C THR A 44 15.15 1.19 0.47
N GLY A 45 14.19 2.10 0.36
CA GLY A 45 12.80 1.80 0.07
C GLY A 45 12.57 1.04 -1.24
N SER A 46 13.31 1.35 -2.32
CA SER A 46 13.16 0.66 -3.61
C SER A 46 13.62 -0.80 -3.54
N TRP A 47 14.74 -1.06 -2.88
CA TRP A 47 15.25 -2.41 -2.65
C TRP A 47 14.28 -3.24 -1.81
N TYR A 48 13.80 -2.67 -0.70
CA TYR A 48 12.87 -3.35 0.20
C TYR A 48 11.56 -3.73 -0.51
N ARG A 49 10.95 -2.78 -1.25
CA ARG A 49 9.72 -3.05 -2.01
C ARG A 49 9.90 -4.18 -3.00
N ARG A 50 11.00 -4.19 -3.74
CA ARG A 50 11.30 -5.26 -4.69
C ARG A 50 11.38 -6.62 -3.98
N GLN A 51 12.15 -6.72 -2.91
CA GLN A 51 12.28 -7.95 -2.13
C GLN A 51 10.94 -8.42 -1.56
N ALA A 52 10.15 -7.51 -0.98
CA ALA A 52 8.83 -7.83 -0.44
C ALA A 52 7.90 -8.42 -1.51
N LEU A 53 7.86 -7.84 -2.71
CA LEU A 53 7.04 -8.33 -3.82
C LEU A 53 7.51 -9.71 -4.31
N GLU A 54 8.83 -9.90 -4.49
CA GLU A 54 9.41 -11.18 -4.91
C GLU A 54 9.13 -12.29 -3.88
N HIS A 55 9.30 -12.00 -2.58
CA HIS A 55 8.98 -12.93 -1.49
C HIS A 55 7.47 -13.19 -1.37
N ALA A 56 6.63 -12.21 -1.69
CA ALA A 56 5.17 -12.41 -1.73
C ALA A 56 4.70 -13.24 -2.91
N GLY A 57 5.58 -13.61 -3.83
CA GLY A 57 5.28 -14.49 -4.94
C GLY A 57 5.05 -13.80 -6.29
N LEU A 58 5.36 -12.49 -6.42
CA LEU A 58 5.33 -11.84 -7.72
C LEU A 58 6.39 -12.44 -8.65
N ARG A 59 6.01 -12.75 -9.89
CA ARG A 59 6.86 -13.42 -10.89
C ARG A 59 6.76 -12.72 -12.25
N PRO A 60 7.75 -12.94 -13.15
CA PRO A 60 7.71 -12.47 -14.53
C PRO A 60 6.40 -12.87 -15.22
N GLY A 61 5.86 -11.96 -16.01
CA GLY A 61 4.65 -12.18 -16.81
C GLY A 61 3.32 -12.07 -16.07
N MET A 62 3.28 -11.92 -14.75
CA MET A 62 2.04 -11.70 -13.99
C MET A 62 1.40 -10.36 -14.31
N ILE A 63 0.06 -10.31 -14.25
CA ILE A 63 -0.73 -9.06 -14.33
C ILE A 63 -0.92 -8.52 -12.92
N VAL A 64 -0.52 -7.26 -12.70
CA VAL A 64 -0.47 -6.62 -11.38
C VAL A 64 -1.42 -5.42 -11.30
N ILE A 65 -2.13 -5.31 -10.17
CA ILE A 65 -2.82 -4.09 -9.76
C ILE A 65 -2.11 -3.56 -8.50
N ASP A 66 -1.64 -2.31 -8.57
CA ASP A 66 -1.06 -1.57 -7.44
C ASP A 66 -2.08 -0.56 -6.92
N VAL A 67 -2.68 -0.84 -5.77
CA VAL A 67 -3.74 -0.03 -5.16
C VAL A 67 -3.13 1.00 -4.21
N GLY A 68 -3.59 2.24 -4.28
CA GLY A 68 -2.94 3.36 -3.61
C GLY A 68 -1.53 3.56 -4.16
N THR A 69 -1.41 3.54 -5.50
CA THR A 69 -0.11 3.55 -6.19
C THR A 69 0.71 4.81 -5.93
N GLY A 70 0.05 5.91 -5.55
CA GLY A 70 0.69 7.19 -5.27
C GLY A 70 1.53 7.66 -6.46
N THR A 71 2.78 8.03 -6.19
CA THR A 71 3.76 8.41 -7.21
C THR A 71 4.36 7.22 -7.97
N GLY A 72 3.82 6.00 -7.79
CA GLY A 72 4.19 4.81 -8.53
C GLY A 72 5.40 4.05 -8.01
N LEU A 73 5.79 4.23 -6.73
CA LEU A 73 6.98 3.58 -6.17
C LEU A 73 6.91 2.06 -6.21
N LEU A 74 5.74 1.50 -5.88
CA LEU A 74 5.54 0.05 -5.88
C LEU A 74 5.25 -0.47 -7.29
N ALA A 75 4.47 0.28 -8.09
CA ALA A 75 4.23 -0.03 -9.50
C ALA A 75 5.53 -0.14 -10.31
N ARG A 76 6.53 0.74 -10.05
CA ARG A 76 7.88 0.64 -10.66
C ARG A 76 8.59 -0.65 -10.31
N ALA A 77 8.55 -1.04 -9.03
CA ALA A 77 9.16 -2.28 -8.57
C ALA A 77 8.46 -3.49 -9.20
N ALA A 78 7.13 -3.48 -9.26
CA ALA A 78 6.35 -4.53 -9.91
C ALA A 78 6.67 -4.64 -11.40
N ALA A 79 6.69 -3.52 -12.13
CA ALA A 79 7.02 -3.51 -13.56
C ALA A 79 8.41 -4.09 -13.87
N ALA A 80 9.39 -3.80 -13.00
CA ALA A 80 10.74 -4.36 -13.14
C ALA A 80 10.79 -5.88 -12.88
N ILE A 81 9.92 -6.40 -12.00
CA ILE A 81 9.86 -7.84 -11.71
C ILE A 81 9.11 -8.59 -12.82
N VAL A 82 7.95 -8.07 -13.25
CA VAL A 82 7.12 -8.76 -14.25
C VAL A 82 7.74 -8.69 -15.65
N GLY A 83 8.65 -7.75 -15.92
CA GLY A 83 9.39 -7.60 -17.17
C GLY A 83 8.61 -6.91 -18.30
N ASP A 84 7.34 -6.57 -18.09
CA ASP A 84 6.48 -5.87 -19.05
C ASP A 84 5.63 -4.81 -18.31
N PRO A 85 5.93 -3.50 -18.46
CA PRO A 85 5.19 -2.43 -17.82
C PRO A 85 3.69 -2.41 -18.18
N ALA A 86 3.30 -2.89 -19.36
CA ALA A 86 1.89 -2.93 -19.78
C ALA A 86 1.04 -3.90 -18.93
N ARG A 87 1.68 -4.78 -18.17
CA ARG A 87 1.03 -5.70 -17.22
C ARG A 87 0.76 -5.08 -15.85
N VAL A 88 1.15 -3.85 -15.62
CA VAL A 88 0.97 -3.17 -14.33
C VAL A 88 -0.05 -2.04 -14.48
N THR A 89 -1.05 -2.05 -13.60
CA THR A 89 -2.05 -0.97 -13.47
C THR A 89 -1.95 -0.40 -12.06
N GLY A 90 -1.66 0.89 -11.94
CA GLY A 90 -1.74 1.63 -10.68
C GLY A 90 -3.11 2.29 -10.53
N VAL A 91 -3.69 2.24 -9.34
CA VAL A 91 -4.95 2.89 -9.00
C VAL A 91 -4.74 3.79 -7.79
N ASP A 92 -5.15 5.06 -7.87
CA ASP A 92 -5.06 6.01 -6.76
C ASP A 92 -6.24 6.99 -6.76
N PRO A 93 -6.80 7.36 -5.59
CA PRO A 93 -7.85 8.37 -5.52
C PRO A 93 -7.33 9.81 -5.66
N SER A 94 -6.03 10.05 -5.50
CA SER A 94 -5.40 11.37 -5.56
C SER A 94 -4.95 11.70 -6.98
N ALA A 95 -5.56 12.70 -7.58
CA ALA A 95 -5.17 13.20 -8.90
C ALA A 95 -3.74 13.77 -8.88
N GLY A 96 -3.37 14.48 -7.80
CA GLY A 96 -2.02 15.03 -7.63
C GLY A 96 -0.96 13.94 -7.56
N MET A 97 -1.22 12.82 -6.89
CA MET A 97 -0.32 11.68 -6.88
C MET A 97 -0.13 11.07 -8.26
N ILE A 98 -1.22 10.86 -9.01
CA ILE A 98 -1.17 10.34 -10.38
C ILE A 98 -0.38 11.28 -11.30
N GLU A 99 -0.60 12.59 -11.21
CA GLU A 99 0.12 13.61 -12.00
C GLU A 99 1.63 13.59 -11.73
N HIS A 100 2.02 13.35 -10.48
CA HIS A 100 3.44 13.27 -10.08
C HIS A 100 4.03 11.85 -10.17
N ALA A 101 3.26 10.89 -10.68
CA ALA A 101 3.73 9.51 -10.77
C ALA A 101 4.87 9.37 -11.81
N LYS A 102 5.91 8.67 -11.38
CA LYS A 102 7.09 8.39 -12.22
C LYS A 102 7.16 6.90 -12.49
N VAL A 103 6.38 6.43 -13.43
CA VAL A 103 6.32 5.02 -13.80
C VAL A 103 6.89 4.79 -15.21
N PRO A 104 7.39 3.58 -15.53
CA PRO A 104 7.80 3.24 -16.91
C PRO A 104 6.66 3.41 -17.90
N ALA A 105 7.00 3.81 -19.12
CA ALA A 105 6.04 3.84 -20.23
C ALA A 105 5.39 2.45 -20.39
N GLY A 106 4.07 2.42 -20.54
CA GLY A 106 3.26 1.21 -20.58
C GLY A 106 2.51 0.91 -19.29
N VAL A 107 2.96 1.35 -18.11
CA VAL A 107 2.17 1.26 -16.88
C VAL A 107 0.92 2.13 -17.02
N ARG A 108 -0.25 1.55 -16.76
CA ARG A 108 -1.52 2.26 -16.79
C ARG A 108 -1.84 2.85 -15.42
N LEU A 109 -2.19 4.12 -15.36
CA LEU A 109 -2.64 4.80 -14.15
C LEU A 109 -4.13 5.15 -14.26
N LEU A 110 -4.89 4.82 -13.21
CA LEU A 110 -6.34 5.01 -13.14
C LEU A 110 -6.71 5.74 -11.85
N ALA A 111 -7.66 6.66 -11.96
CA ALA A 111 -8.30 7.24 -10.78
C ALA A 111 -9.31 6.24 -10.19
N GLY A 112 -9.23 5.97 -8.88
CA GLY A 112 -10.13 5.05 -8.19
C GLY A 112 -9.74 4.85 -6.73
N SER A 113 -10.64 4.29 -5.92
CA SER A 113 -10.37 3.96 -4.52
C SER A 113 -10.19 2.45 -4.33
N ALA A 114 -9.64 2.06 -3.18
CA ALA A 114 -9.48 0.65 -2.80
C ALA A 114 -10.82 -0.08 -2.67
N GLU A 115 -11.87 0.64 -2.30
CA GLU A 115 -13.23 0.12 -2.11
C GLU A 115 -14.05 0.04 -3.41
N ALA A 116 -13.53 0.61 -4.53
CA ALA A 116 -14.17 0.59 -5.84
C ALA A 116 -13.11 0.68 -6.94
N LEU A 117 -12.51 -0.46 -7.27
CA LEU A 117 -11.44 -0.54 -8.26
C LEU A 117 -12.00 -0.49 -9.69
N PRO A 118 -11.54 0.43 -10.55
CA PRO A 118 -12.04 0.61 -11.92
C PRO A 118 -11.43 -0.42 -12.89
N VAL A 119 -11.43 -1.69 -12.49
CA VAL A 119 -10.89 -2.82 -13.25
C VAL A 119 -11.84 -4.01 -13.20
N PRO A 120 -11.86 -4.86 -14.25
CA PRO A 120 -12.77 -6.02 -14.32
C PRO A 120 -12.49 -7.06 -13.23
N ASP A 121 -13.50 -7.90 -12.98
CA ASP A 121 -13.38 -9.10 -12.14
C ASP A 121 -12.34 -10.05 -12.70
N GLY A 122 -11.60 -10.73 -11.82
CA GLY A 122 -10.63 -11.75 -12.22
C GLY A 122 -9.60 -11.29 -13.26
N SER A 123 -9.21 -10.02 -13.22
CA SER A 123 -8.31 -9.42 -14.22
C SER A 123 -6.83 -9.47 -13.82
N ALA A 124 -6.50 -9.76 -12.56
CA ALA A 124 -5.12 -9.71 -12.05
C ALA A 124 -4.66 -11.05 -11.43
N ASP A 125 -3.38 -11.33 -11.57
CA ASP A 125 -2.70 -12.44 -10.92
C ASP A 125 -2.16 -12.04 -9.54
N PHE A 126 -1.82 -10.75 -9.39
CA PHE A 126 -1.22 -10.20 -8.18
C PHE A 126 -1.79 -8.81 -7.88
N LEU A 127 -2.16 -8.57 -6.63
CA LEU A 127 -2.57 -7.24 -6.16
C LEU A 127 -1.62 -6.81 -5.04
N THR A 128 -1.17 -5.57 -5.12
CA THR A 128 -0.34 -4.98 -4.06
C THR A 128 -0.92 -3.66 -3.56
N LEU A 129 -0.62 -3.33 -2.30
CA LEU A 129 -0.93 -2.06 -1.66
C LEU A 129 0.21 -1.72 -0.72
N GLY A 130 0.86 -0.58 -0.95
CA GLY A 130 2.03 -0.19 -0.18
C GLY A 130 1.78 1.02 0.71
N TYR A 131 1.77 0.80 2.02
CA TYR A 131 1.69 1.85 3.06
C TYR A 131 0.42 2.72 2.99
N ALA A 132 -0.62 2.24 2.29
CA ALA A 132 -1.89 2.94 2.11
C ALA A 132 -3.05 2.32 2.90
N LEU A 133 -2.87 1.16 3.56
CA LEU A 133 -3.94 0.45 4.27
C LEU A 133 -4.61 1.31 5.33
N ARG A 134 -3.84 2.08 6.09
CA ARG A 134 -4.35 2.97 7.13
C ARG A 134 -5.11 4.19 6.60
N HIS A 135 -5.13 4.40 5.28
CA HIS A 135 -5.85 5.49 4.61
C HIS A 135 -7.17 5.04 3.97
N ILE A 136 -7.41 3.73 3.89
CA ILE A 136 -8.66 3.12 3.41
C ILE A 136 -9.81 3.49 4.39
N SER A 137 -11.03 3.68 3.86
CA SER A 137 -12.18 4.01 4.69
C SER A 137 -12.87 2.78 5.27
N ASP A 138 -12.90 1.67 4.51
CA ASP A 138 -13.51 0.40 4.92
C ASP A 138 -12.67 -0.79 4.43
N LEU A 139 -11.98 -1.44 5.37
CA LEU A 139 -11.15 -2.61 5.07
C LEU A 139 -11.96 -3.77 4.48
N GLY A 140 -13.19 -3.97 4.96
CA GLY A 140 -14.06 -5.05 4.46
C GLY A 140 -14.44 -4.82 2.99
N ALA A 141 -14.86 -3.61 2.64
CA ALA A 141 -15.18 -3.24 1.26
C ALA A 141 -13.94 -3.33 0.35
N ALA A 142 -12.79 -2.82 0.82
CA ALA A 142 -11.55 -2.88 0.05
C ALA A 142 -11.10 -4.33 -0.21
N PHE A 143 -11.12 -5.19 0.82
CA PHE A 143 -10.69 -6.58 0.65
C PHE A 143 -11.66 -7.40 -0.18
N ALA A 144 -12.96 -7.07 -0.18
CA ALA A 144 -13.93 -7.65 -1.12
C ALA A 144 -13.60 -7.26 -2.57
N GLU A 145 -13.23 -5.99 -2.82
CA GLU A 145 -12.77 -5.53 -4.13
C GLU A 145 -11.46 -6.20 -4.56
N PHE A 146 -10.50 -6.37 -3.64
CA PHE A 146 -9.26 -7.09 -3.92
C PHE A 146 -9.54 -8.54 -4.32
N TYR A 147 -10.47 -9.18 -3.60
CA TYR A 147 -10.92 -10.54 -3.92
C TYR A 147 -11.62 -10.60 -5.28
N ARG A 148 -12.48 -9.62 -5.61
CA ARG A 148 -13.20 -9.54 -6.88
C ARG A 148 -12.24 -9.48 -8.08
N VAL A 149 -11.25 -8.59 -8.02
CA VAL A 149 -10.35 -8.32 -9.15
C VAL A 149 -9.27 -9.39 -9.36
N LEU A 150 -8.94 -10.15 -8.33
CA LEU A 150 -7.99 -11.24 -8.45
C LEU A 150 -8.61 -12.47 -9.11
N ARG A 151 -7.83 -13.14 -9.95
CA ARG A 151 -8.15 -14.46 -10.50
C ARG A 151 -8.15 -15.50 -9.41
N PRO A 152 -8.86 -16.65 -9.58
CA PRO A 152 -8.65 -17.81 -8.74
C PRO A 152 -7.16 -18.17 -8.66
N GLY A 153 -6.65 -18.40 -7.44
CA GLY A 153 -5.22 -18.62 -7.20
C GLY A 153 -4.38 -17.34 -7.10
N GLY A 154 -4.94 -16.16 -7.38
CA GLY A 154 -4.26 -14.88 -7.32
C GLY A 154 -3.81 -14.49 -5.92
N LEU A 155 -2.78 -13.66 -5.82
CA LEU A 155 -2.12 -13.28 -4.58
C LEU A 155 -2.38 -11.83 -4.23
N VAL A 156 -2.55 -11.54 -2.94
CA VAL A 156 -2.55 -10.19 -2.38
C VAL A 156 -1.31 -9.99 -1.50
N CYS A 157 -0.68 -8.82 -1.63
CA CYS A 157 0.48 -8.42 -0.84
C CYS A 157 0.29 -6.98 -0.33
N LEU A 158 0.15 -6.82 1.00
CA LEU A 158 -0.02 -5.53 1.63
C LEU A 158 1.24 -5.20 2.44
N LEU A 159 1.88 -4.08 2.14
CA LEU A 159 3.00 -3.55 2.90
C LEU A 159 2.51 -2.46 3.83
N GLU A 160 2.89 -2.53 5.11
CA GLU A 160 2.49 -1.52 6.09
C GLU A 160 3.56 -1.30 7.17
N ILE A 161 3.59 -0.10 7.74
CA ILE A 161 4.40 0.20 8.92
C ILE A 161 3.54 -0.07 10.16
N THR A 162 4.03 -0.94 11.04
CA THR A 162 3.34 -1.29 12.29
C THR A 162 4.18 -0.91 13.50
N LEU A 163 3.49 -0.64 14.62
CA LEU A 163 4.18 -0.34 15.86
C LEU A 163 4.96 -1.57 16.36
N PRO A 164 6.23 -1.41 16.71
CA PRO A 164 6.99 -2.48 17.34
C PRO A 164 6.44 -2.80 18.73
N GLU A 165 6.59 -4.04 19.17
CA GLU A 165 6.10 -4.50 20.49
C GLU A 165 6.91 -3.91 21.65
N GLY A 166 8.22 -3.72 21.46
CA GLY A 166 9.12 -3.19 22.48
C GLY A 166 8.88 -1.73 22.79
N LYS A 167 8.85 -1.35 24.07
CA LYS A 167 8.65 0.04 24.51
C LYS A 167 9.75 0.98 23.99
N LEU A 168 11.02 0.53 24.01
CA LEU A 168 12.15 1.33 23.53
C LEU A 168 12.10 1.53 22.01
N SER A 169 11.89 0.47 21.24
CA SER A 169 11.78 0.57 19.77
C SER A 169 10.59 1.42 19.34
N ARG A 170 9.48 1.36 20.09
CA ARG A 170 8.32 2.25 19.87
C ARG A 170 8.67 3.72 20.16
N ALA A 171 9.40 3.99 21.24
CA ALA A 171 9.86 5.33 21.59
C ALA A 171 10.83 5.89 20.53
N LEU A 172 11.76 5.06 20.03
CA LEU A 172 12.69 5.43 18.95
C LEU A 172 11.95 5.71 17.63
N LEU A 173 11.02 4.86 17.24
CA LEU A 173 10.19 5.07 16.04
C LEU A 173 9.37 6.37 16.15
N LYS A 174 8.78 6.63 17.32
CA LYS A 174 8.06 7.88 17.59
C LYS A 174 8.97 9.10 17.47
N ALA A 175 10.15 9.04 18.09
CA ALA A 175 11.12 10.13 18.04
C ALA A 175 11.56 10.41 16.60
N TRP A 176 11.74 9.37 15.79
CA TRP A 176 12.06 9.50 14.38
C TRP A 176 10.87 10.10 13.59
N LEU A 177 9.72 9.45 13.57
CA LEU A 177 8.57 9.80 12.72
C LEU A 177 7.86 11.09 13.15
N LYS A 178 7.74 11.36 14.46
CA LYS A 178 7.05 12.55 14.98
C LYS A 178 8.01 13.67 15.41
N GLY A 179 9.25 13.35 15.70
CA GLY A 179 10.26 14.32 16.16
C GLY A 179 11.20 14.81 15.06
N CYS A 180 11.90 13.88 14.39
CA CYS A 180 12.94 14.23 13.42
C CYS A 180 12.36 14.52 12.03
N VAL A 181 11.52 13.63 11.51
CA VAL A 181 11.04 13.71 10.12
C VAL A 181 10.24 14.98 9.81
N PRO A 182 9.28 15.44 10.63
CA PRO A 182 8.58 16.71 10.35
C PRO A 182 9.51 17.91 10.33
N LYS A 183 10.52 17.94 11.20
CA LYS A 183 11.52 19.02 11.21
C LYS A 183 12.39 19.01 9.95
N ILE A 184 12.82 17.82 9.52
CA ILE A 184 13.55 17.66 8.26
C ILE A 184 12.64 18.08 7.09
N ALA A 185 11.37 17.64 7.09
CA ALA A 185 10.40 18.04 6.07
C ALA A 185 10.24 19.56 6.00
N THR A 186 10.18 20.26 7.13
CA THR A 186 10.11 21.73 7.15
C THR A 186 11.32 22.40 6.47
N LEU A 187 12.50 21.78 6.50
CA LEU A 187 13.71 22.31 5.90
C LEU A 187 13.84 21.98 4.40
N VAL A 188 13.33 20.83 3.97
CA VAL A 188 13.58 20.32 2.61
C VAL A 188 12.34 20.28 1.72
N ALA A 189 11.13 20.32 2.29
CA ALA A 189 9.89 20.30 1.53
C ALA A 189 9.67 21.64 0.80
N ARG A 190 9.04 21.54 -0.35
CA ARG A 190 8.56 22.69 -1.13
C ARG A 190 7.13 23.05 -0.75
N GLU A 191 6.34 22.03 -0.41
CA GLU A 191 4.94 22.16 -0.06
C GLU A 191 4.76 22.39 1.44
N ARG A 192 3.94 23.39 1.79
CA ARG A 192 3.72 23.83 3.18
C ARG A 192 3.06 22.75 4.04
N ASP A 193 2.27 21.88 3.44
CA ASP A 193 1.51 20.83 4.13
C ASP A 193 2.32 19.55 4.38
N THR A 194 3.53 19.42 3.85
CA THR A 194 4.37 18.23 4.01
C THR A 194 4.66 17.90 5.48
N PRO A 195 4.99 18.84 6.38
CA PRO A 195 5.16 18.56 7.81
C PRO A 195 3.87 18.05 8.48
N LEU A 196 2.71 18.55 8.05
CA LEU A 196 1.40 18.08 8.52
C LEU A 196 1.17 16.61 8.12
N LEU A 197 1.49 16.25 6.86
CA LEU A 197 1.42 14.87 6.38
C LEU A 197 2.32 13.95 7.23
N MET A 198 3.51 14.39 7.62
CA MET A 198 4.42 13.59 8.46
C MET A 198 3.88 13.35 9.87
N ASN A 199 3.21 14.35 10.48
CA ASN A 199 2.51 14.16 11.74
C ASN A 199 1.34 13.17 11.59
N TYR A 200 0.56 13.32 10.53
CA TYR A 200 -0.53 12.41 10.20
C TYR A 200 -0.05 10.96 10.01
N TYR A 201 1.12 10.73 9.41
CA TYR A 201 1.70 9.38 9.29
C TYR A 201 1.89 8.72 10.65
N TRP A 202 2.53 9.41 11.59
CA TRP A 202 2.70 8.84 12.93
C TRP A 202 1.36 8.55 13.59
N ASP A 203 0.42 9.49 13.55
CA ASP A 203 -0.84 9.37 14.27
C ASP A 203 -1.71 8.25 13.68
N THR A 204 -1.69 8.03 12.36
CA THR A 204 -2.35 6.88 11.71
C THR A 204 -1.67 5.55 12.02
N ILE A 205 -0.33 5.49 12.03
CA ILE A 205 0.41 4.27 12.43
C ILE A 205 0.09 3.90 13.87
N ALA A 206 0.05 4.90 14.78
CA ALA A 206 -0.20 4.69 16.20
C ALA A 206 -1.64 4.25 16.49
N ALA A 207 -2.60 4.68 15.67
CA ALA A 207 -4.03 4.39 15.84
C ALA A 207 -4.52 3.18 15.02
N CYS A 208 -3.67 2.63 14.13
CA CYS A 208 -4.05 1.54 13.24
C CYS A 208 -4.49 0.29 14.01
N VAL A 209 -5.49 -0.40 13.49
CA VAL A 209 -5.95 -1.69 14.03
C VAL A 209 -4.80 -2.69 14.15
N PRO A 210 -4.84 -3.60 15.13
CA PRO A 210 -3.78 -4.59 15.30
C PRO A 210 -3.67 -5.54 14.10
N PRO A 211 -2.49 -6.10 13.84
CA PRO A 211 -2.27 -7.02 12.71
C PRO A 211 -3.27 -8.18 12.63
N ALA A 212 -3.69 -8.71 13.78
CA ALA A 212 -4.69 -9.79 13.81
C ALA A 212 -6.04 -9.37 13.21
N ALA A 213 -6.45 -8.11 13.35
CA ALA A 213 -7.69 -7.61 12.75
C ALA A 213 -7.57 -7.52 11.21
N ILE A 214 -6.40 -7.18 10.68
CA ILE A 214 -6.14 -7.14 9.23
C ILE A 214 -6.21 -8.56 8.66
N LEU A 215 -5.57 -9.55 9.32
CA LEU A 215 -5.64 -10.95 8.91
C LEU A 215 -7.07 -11.51 8.97
N ALA A 216 -7.81 -11.17 10.03
CA ALA A 216 -9.22 -11.57 10.17
C ALA A 216 -10.09 -10.95 9.06
N ALA A 217 -9.86 -9.69 8.69
CA ALA A 217 -10.59 -9.03 7.61
C ALA A 217 -10.27 -9.64 6.23
N LEU A 218 -9.02 -10.04 5.97
CA LEU A 218 -8.66 -10.80 4.76
C LEU A 218 -9.38 -12.15 4.70
N ALA A 219 -9.38 -12.90 5.81
CA ALA A 219 -10.08 -14.17 5.90
C ALA A 219 -11.61 -13.99 5.72
N ALA A 220 -12.21 -12.96 6.31
CA ALA A 220 -13.63 -12.64 6.15
C ALA A 220 -14.01 -12.28 4.70
N ALA A 221 -13.08 -11.71 3.93
CA ALA A 221 -13.26 -11.45 2.50
C ALA A 221 -13.11 -12.71 1.62
N GLY A 222 -12.79 -13.86 2.20
CA GLY A 222 -12.66 -15.15 1.49
C GLY A 222 -11.24 -15.56 1.12
N PHE A 223 -10.23 -14.77 1.49
CA PHE A 223 -8.83 -15.15 1.29
C PHE A 223 -8.42 -16.30 2.21
N VAL A 224 -7.54 -17.15 1.70
CA VAL A 224 -6.92 -18.26 2.45
C VAL A 224 -5.41 -18.01 2.59
N GLU A 225 -4.74 -18.79 3.43
CA GLU A 225 -3.29 -18.70 3.66
C GLU A 225 -2.88 -17.27 4.09
N ALA A 226 -3.75 -16.57 4.82
CA ALA A 226 -3.45 -15.22 5.29
C ALA A 226 -2.38 -15.25 6.37
N GLU A 227 -1.24 -14.64 6.08
CA GLU A 227 -0.09 -14.59 6.98
C GLU A 227 0.55 -13.20 7.01
N ARG A 228 1.29 -12.93 8.07
CA ARG A 228 2.08 -11.72 8.24
C ARG A 228 3.54 -12.08 8.52
N SER A 229 4.46 -11.49 7.76
CA SER A 229 5.87 -11.42 8.12
C SER A 229 6.23 -9.99 8.56
N THR A 230 7.33 -9.87 9.31
CA THR A 230 7.77 -8.56 9.83
C THR A 230 9.28 -8.43 9.68
N ASP A 231 9.72 -7.34 9.04
CA ASP A 231 11.13 -6.98 8.92
C ASP A 231 11.45 -5.79 9.82
N LEU A 232 12.60 -5.82 10.47
CA LEU A 232 13.07 -4.79 11.42
C LEU A 232 12.03 -4.44 12.51
N ALA A 233 11.11 -5.36 12.81
CA ALA A 233 10.01 -5.20 13.77
C ALA A 233 9.02 -4.04 13.46
N ILE A 234 9.15 -3.37 12.31
CA ILE A 234 8.30 -2.23 11.93
C ILE A 234 7.66 -2.37 10.54
N PHE A 235 8.30 -3.08 9.62
CA PHE A 235 7.74 -3.30 8.29
C PHE A 235 6.97 -4.63 8.27
N SER A 236 5.67 -4.56 8.07
CA SER A 236 4.80 -5.73 7.95
C SER A 236 4.44 -5.98 6.50
N VAL A 237 4.54 -7.23 6.09
CA VAL A 237 4.05 -7.73 4.81
C VAL A 237 2.94 -8.74 5.11
N TYR A 238 1.72 -8.41 4.73
CA TYR A 238 0.58 -9.34 4.78
C TYR A 238 0.44 -9.99 3.42
N ARG A 239 0.32 -11.31 3.40
CA ARG A 239 0.10 -12.11 2.20
C ARG A 239 -1.13 -12.96 2.38
N ALA A 240 -1.89 -13.12 1.29
CA ALA A 240 -2.99 -14.06 1.26
C ALA A 240 -3.27 -14.48 -0.18
N ARG A 241 -4.04 -15.54 -0.36
CA ARG A 241 -4.38 -16.12 -1.65
C ARG A 241 -5.90 -16.17 -1.84
N LYS A 242 -6.37 -15.80 -3.02
CA LYS A 242 -7.72 -16.17 -3.45
C LYS A 242 -7.72 -17.68 -3.74
N PRO A 243 -8.67 -18.47 -3.20
CA PRO A 243 -8.75 -19.90 -3.49
C PRO A 243 -8.72 -20.18 -5.00
N ALA A 244 -8.01 -21.23 -5.40
CA ALA A 244 -8.10 -21.74 -6.76
C ALA A 244 -9.45 -22.41 -6.97
N GLU A 245 -9.99 -22.36 -8.18
CA GLU A 245 -11.18 -23.16 -8.50
C GLU A 245 -10.86 -24.66 -8.35
N PRO A 246 -11.80 -25.48 -7.84
CA PRO A 246 -11.62 -26.92 -7.79
C PRO A 246 -11.27 -27.46 -9.19
N GLY A 247 -10.06 -28.02 -9.36
CA GLY A 247 -9.59 -28.57 -10.64
C GLY A 247 -8.71 -27.66 -11.49
N SER A 248 -8.45 -26.40 -11.09
CA SER A 248 -7.48 -25.54 -11.79
C SER A 248 -6.05 -25.99 -11.46
N ARG A 249 -5.30 -26.37 -12.49
CA ARG A 249 -3.87 -26.69 -12.37
C ARG A 249 -3.09 -25.40 -12.07
N PRO A 250 -2.17 -25.37 -11.09
CA PRO A 250 -1.30 -24.21 -10.91
C PRO A 250 -0.56 -23.89 -12.22
N PRO A 251 -0.30 -22.61 -12.55
CA PRO A 251 0.46 -22.27 -13.72
C PRO A 251 1.83 -22.95 -13.66
N SER A 252 2.15 -23.71 -14.71
CA SER A 252 3.43 -24.40 -14.85
C SER A 252 4.55 -23.36 -14.82
N PRO A 253 5.64 -23.54 -14.06
CA PRO A 253 6.79 -22.64 -14.16
C PRO A 253 7.27 -22.65 -15.61
N ALA A 254 7.34 -21.45 -16.21
CA ALA A 254 7.85 -21.29 -17.56
C ALA A 254 9.26 -21.92 -17.61
N SER A 255 9.43 -22.91 -18.46
CA SER A 255 10.74 -23.50 -18.77
C SER A 255 11.63 -22.39 -19.32
N VAL A 256 12.63 -22.03 -18.55
CA VAL A 256 13.73 -21.17 -19.00
C VAL A 256 14.52 -22.00 -20.00
N SER A 257 14.41 -21.62 -21.27
CA SER A 257 15.27 -22.07 -22.34
C SER A 257 16.42 -21.12 -22.49
#